data_4716b844bd628a9f198d20b20d756c86
#
_entry.id   4716b844bd628a9f198d20b20d756c86
#
_cell.length_a   1.000
_cell.length_b   1.000
_cell.length_c   1.000
_cell.angle_alpha   90.00
_cell.angle_beta   90.00
_cell.angle_gamma   90.00
#
_symmetry.space_group_name_H-M   'P 1'
#
loop_
_entity.id
_entity.type
_entity.pdbx_description
1 polymer ?
#
loop_
_entity_poly.entity_id
_entity_poly.type
_entity_poly.pdbx_seq_one_letter_code
_entity_poly.pdbx_strand_id
1 'polypeptide(L)'
;MNTTSIATKRIYEPSDPADGTRVLIMRLWPRGIRKDRVDLWRKELGPVKELLRDFLDKNIDWPTYTRRYLAGLERPEAQAAIAEVRALARKGQVTLLCGCADETHCHRSLLSAYLR
;
A
#
# COMPACT_ATOMS: atom_id res chain seq x y z
N MET A 1 14.38 13.71 -6.16
CA MET A 1 14.19 13.27 -6.56
C MET A 1 14.03 12.05 -6.80
N ASN A 2 13.96 11.35 -6.24
CA ASN A 2 14.09 10.04 -6.65
C ASN A 2 12.89 9.22 -6.40
N THR A 3 11.96 9.25 -7.33
CA THR A 3 10.73 8.47 -7.23
C THR A 3 10.99 6.99 -7.43
N THR A 4 12.19 6.61 -7.91
CA THR A 4 12.51 5.20 -8.08
C THR A 4 12.78 4.49 -6.76
N SER A 5 12.80 5.24 -5.66
CA SER A 5 12.99 4.65 -4.32
C SER A 5 11.76 3.92 -3.82
N ILE A 6 10.65 3.94 -4.56
CA ILE A 6 9.40 3.29 -4.14
C ILE A 6 9.09 2.14 -5.07
N ALA A 7 9.02 0.93 -4.50
CA ALA A 7 8.65 -0.28 -5.22
C ALA A 7 7.41 -0.88 -4.58
N THR A 8 6.81 -1.86 -5.25
CA THR A 8 5.67 -2.61 -4.72
C THR A 8 5.93 -4.10 -4.84
N LYS A 9 5.42 -4.87 -3.88
CA LYS A 9 5.51 -6.33 -3.89
C LYS A 9 4.27 -6.92 -3.21
N ARG A 10 4.00 -8.19 -3.52
CA ARG A 10 3.07 -8.96 -2.70
C ARG A 10 3.77 -9.31 -1.40
N ILE A 11 3.04 -9.23 -0.28
CA ILE A 11 3.60 -9.60 1.03
C ILE A 11 4.08 -11.05 1.05
N TYR A 12 3.50 -11.91 0.20
CA TYR A 12 3.83 -13.34 0.17
C TYR A 12 5.06 -13.65 -0.68
N GLU A 13 5.60 -12.67 -1.41
CA GLU A 13 6.86 -12.86 -2.13
C GLU A 13 8.03 -12.84 -1.15
N PRO A 14 9.12 -13.56 -1.47
CA PRO A 14 10.27 -13.59 -0.55
C PRO A 14 10.83 -12.20 -0.29
N SER A 15 11.30 -11.99 0.94
CA SER A 15 11.99 -10.75 1.30
C SER A 15 13.33 -10.69 0.58
N ASP A 16 13.76 -9.46 0.28
CA ASP A 16 15.03 -9.22 -0.39
C ASP A 16 15.68 -8.00 0.27
N PRO A 17 17.00 -8.02 0.52
CA PRO A 17 17.67 -6.84 1.09
C PRO A 17 17.45 -5.57 0.27
N ALA A 18 17.25 -5.71 -1.04
CA ALA A 18 16.98 -4.56 -1.90
C ALA A 18 15.60 -3.94 -1.67
N ASP A 19 14.72 -4.60 -0.92
CA ASP A 19 13.40 -4.04 -0.59
C ASP A 19 13.51 -2.76 0.25
N GLY A 20 14.59 -2.60 1.00
CA GLY A 20 14.72 -1.47 1.92
C GLY A 20 13.70 -1.55 3.03
N THR A 21 13.08 -0.42 3.34
CA THR A 21 12.01 -0.38 4.36
C THR A 21 10.75 -1.02 3.78
N ARG A 22 10.27 -2.06 4.45
CA ARG A 22 9.09 -2.80 4.01
C ARG A 22 7.87 -2.29 4.76
N VAL A 23 6.95 -1.64 4.02
CA VAL A 23 5.78 -0.98 4.59
C VAL A 23 4.53 -1.73 4.15
N LEU A 24 3.82 -2.31 5.13
CA LEU A 24 2.56 -3.00 4.86
C LEU A 24 1.43 -1.97 4.80
N ILE A 25 0.70 -1.97 3.70
CA ILE A 25 -0.36 -0.99 3.43
C ILE A 25 -1.73 -1.68 3.35
N MET A 26 -1.95 -2.67 4.20
CA MET A 26 -3.22 -3.37 4.29
C MET A 26 -3.98 -2.92 5.53
N ARG A 27 -5.32 -2.87 5.44
CA ARG A 27 -6.15 -2.49 6.57
C ARG A 27 -6.08 -3.53 7.70
N LEU A 28 -5.99 -4.81 7.35
CA LEU A 28 -5.88 -5.91 8.29
C LEU A 28 -4.56 -6.63 8.10
N TRP A 29 -4.02 -7.20 9.18
CA TRP A 29 -2.79 -7.97 9.09
C TRP A 29 -3.02 -9.24 8.26
N PRO A 30 -2.15 -9.54 7.29
CA PRO A 30 -2.34 -10.71 6.42
C PRO A 30 -2.10 -12.01 7.18
N ARG A 31 -2.93 -13.01 6.88
CA ARG A 31 -2.84 -14.30 7.53
C ARG A 31 -1.52 -15.00 7.19
N GLY A 32 -0.90 -15.60 8.21
CA GLY A 32 0.30 -16.39 8.01
C GLY A 32 1.59 -15.61 7.89
N ILE A 33 1.56 -14.30 8.04
CA ILE A 33 2.75 -13.45 7.90
C ILE A 33 3.31 -13.14 9.28
N ARG A 34 4.60 -13.44 9.48
CA ARG A 34 5.28 -13.10 10.73
C ARG A 34 5.58 -11.61 10.78
N LYS A 35 5.61 -11.07 11.99
CA LYS A 35 5.84 -9.63 12.18
C LYS A 35 7.20 -9.17 11.65
N ASP A 36 8.20 -10.04 11.67
CA ASP A 36 9.53 -9.69 11.21
C ASP A 36 9.63 -9.54 9.69
N ARG A 37 8.55 -9.86 8.95
CA ARG A 37 8.49 -9.64 7.51
C ARG A 37 8.14 -8.21 7.14
N VAL A 38 7.77 -7.37 8.12
CA VAL A 38 7.28 -6.02 7.90
C VAL A 38 8.02 -5.07 8.85
N ASP A 39 8.52 -3.97 8.30
CA ASP A 39 9.18 -2.94 9.13
C ASP A 39 8.18 -1.94 9.69
N LEU A 40 7.17 -1.59 8.88
CA LEU A 40 6.13 -0.66 9.29
C LEU A 40 4.77 -1.14 8.80
N TRP A 41 3.76 -1.01 9.64
CA TRP A 41 2.37 -1.28 9.23
C TRP A 41 1.60 0.03 9.27
N ARG A 42 1.14 0.48 8.11
CA ARG A 42 0.35 1.70 8.00
C ARG A 42 -1.02 1.33 7.41
N LYS A 43 -1.90 0.86 8.28
CA LYS A 43 -3.25 0.43 7.88
C LYS A 43 -4.06 1.58 7.28
N GLU A 44 -3.72 2.81 7.64
CA GLU A 44 -4.38 4.00 7.10
C GLU A 44 -4.22 4.13 5.58
N LEU A 45 -3.23 3.44 5.02
CA LEU A 45 -2.99 3.44 3.57
C LEU A 45 -3.69 2.30 2.86
N GLY A 46 -4.36 1.41 3.60
CA GLY A 46 -5.19 0.38 3.00
C GLY A 46 -6.60 0.92 2.75
N PRO A 47 -7.35 0.28 1.84
CA PRO A 47 -8.74 0.67 1.61
C PRO A 47 -9.57 0.40 2.86
N VAL A 48 -10.56 1.24 3.12
CA VAL A 48 -11.50 0.95 4.22
C VAL A 48 -12.25 -0.33 3.89
N LYS A 49 -12.73 -1.02 4.95
CA LYS A 49 -13.34 -2.34 4.78
C LYS A 49 -14.51 -2.33 3.81
N GLU A 50 -15.37 -1.31 3.89
CA GLU A 50 -16.54 -1.22 3.02
C GLU A 50 -16.14 -1.12 1.55
N LEU A 51 -15.10 -0.33 1.27
CA LEU A 51 -14.62 -0.16 -0.09
C LEU A 51 -14.06 -1.46 -0.65
N LEU A 52 -13.24 -2.14 0.15
CA LEU A 52 -12.64 -3.39 -0.28
C LEU A 52 -13.73 -4.45 -0.52
N ARG A 53 -14.70 -4.54 0.40
CA ARG A 53 -15.81 -5.49 0.25
C ARG A 53 -16.61 -5.23 -1.02
N ASP A 54 -16.95 -3.97 -1.26
CA ASP A 54 -17.72 -3.60 -2.46
C ASP A 54 -17.00 -4.03 -3.72
N PHE A 55 -15.69 -3.85 -3.76
CA PHE A 55 -14.92 -4.23 -4.94
C PHE A 55 -14.82 -5.74 -5.09
N LEU A 56 -14.52 -6.46 -4.00
CA LEU A 56 -14.40 -7.92 -4.03
C LEU A 56 -15.72 -8.60 -4.35
N ASP A 57 -16.85 -8.02 -3.92
CA ASP A 57 -18.18 -8.53 -4.20
C ASP A 57 -18.68 -8.09 -5.57
N LYS A 58 -17.86 -7.36 -6.31
CA LYS A 58 -18.16 -6.89 -7.66
C LYS A 58 -19.34 -5.92 -7.71
N ASN A 59 -19.58 -5.22 -6.62
CA ASN A 59 -20.62 -4.18 -6.55
C ASN A 59 -20.17 -2.88 -7.21
N ILE A 60 -18.85 -2.67 -7.32
CA ILE A 60 -18.28 -1.49 -7.97
C ILE A 60 -17.17 -1.95 -8.90
N ASP A 61 -16.88 -1.15 -9.92
CA ASP A 61 -15.83 -1.44 -10.86
C ASP A 61 -14.51 -0.83 -10.42
N TRP A 62 -13.44 -1.11 -11.17
CA TRP A 62 -12.11 -0.62 -10.84
C TRP A 62 -12.01 0.92 -10.88
N PRO A 63 -12.58 1.62 -11.87
CA PRO A 63 -12.55 3.08 -11.83
C PRO A 63 -13.23 3.67 -10.61
N THR A 64 -14.36 3.10 -10.18
CA THR A 64 -15.04 3.55 -8.96
C THR A 64 -14.19 3.29 -7.73
N TYR A 65 -13.61 2.09 -7.64
CA TYR A 65 -12.70 1.74 -6.54
C TYR A 65 -11.53 2.74 -6.48
N THR A 66 -10.91 2.99 -7.62
CA THR A 66 -9.78 3.90 -7.72
C THR A 66 -10.13 5.29 -7.18
N ARG A 67 -11.26 5.83 -7.64
CA ARG A 67 -11.70 7.16 -7.23
C ARG A 67 -11.94 7.22 -5.72
N ARG A 68 -12.63 6.21 -5.19
CA ARG A 68 -12.94 6.17 -3.75
C ARG A 68 -11.69 5.96 -2.91
N TYR A 69 -10.77 5.11 -3.35
CA TYR A 69 -9.52 4.90 -2.63
C TYR A 69 -8.70 6.18 -2.57
N LEU A 70 -8.53 6.85 -3.70
CA LEU A 70 -7.75 8.08 -3.75
C LEU A 70 -8.38 9.18 -2.90
N ALA A 71 -9.71 9.26 -2.89
CA ALA A 71 -10.40 10.22 -2.02
C ALA A 71 -10.12 9.93 -0.55
N GLY A 72 -10.03 8.67 -0.18
CA GLY A 72 -9.71 8.27 1.20
C GLY A 72 -8.31 8.67 1.64
N LEU A 73 -7.39 8.81 0.70
CA LEU A 73 -6.03 9.25 1.03
C LEU A 73 -5.96 10.71 1.48
N GLU A 74 -7.03 11.48 1.25
CA GLU A 74 -7.07 12.88 1.68
C GLU A 74 -7.33 13.04 3.18
N ARG A 75 -7.67 11.97 3.88
CA ARG A 75 -7.89 12.02 5.32
C ARG A 75 -6.60 12.38 6.05
N PRO A 76 -6.69 13.12 7.19
CA PRO A 76 -5.48 13.53 7.91
C PRO A 76 -4.58 12.37 8.32
N GLU A 77 -5.15 11.25 8.78
CA GLU A 77 -4.35 10.11 9.20
C GLU A 77 -3.64 9.45 8.03
N ALA A 78 -4.27 9.42 6.86
CA ALA A 78 -3.62 8.90 5.66
C ALA A 78 -2.53 9.86 5.18
N GLN A 79 -2.78 11.16 5.23
CA GLN A 79 -1.79 12.16 4.83
C GLN A 79 -0.56 12.11 5.72
N ALA A 80 -0.73 11.87 7.02
CA ALA A 80 0.40 11.73 7.93
C ALA A 80 1.25 10.51 7.55
N ALA A 81 0.60 9.38 7.22
CA ALA A 81 1.31 8.18 6.81
C ALA A 81 2.01 8.39 5.47
N ILE A 82 1.38 9.11 4.54
CA ILE A 82 1.98 9.44 3.25
C ILE A 82 3.24 10.27 3.44
N ALA A 83 3.19 11.27 4.29
CA ALA A 83 4.35 12.12 4.57
C ALA A 83 5.51 11.29 5.14
N GLU A 84 5.19 10.35 6.03
CA GLU A 84 6.19 9.46 6.61
C GLU A 84 6.85 8.59 5.54
N VAL A 85 6.04 7.99 4.68
CA VAL A 85 6.58 7.13 3.62
C VAL A 85 7.44 7.92 2.64
N ARG A 86 7.00 9.12 2.28
CA ARG A 86 7.80 9.99 1.42
C ARG A 86 9.13 10.36 2.05
N ALA A 87 9.14 10.61 3.37
CA ALA A 87 10.38 10.92 4.08
C ALA A 87 11.33 9.71 4.06
N LEU A 88 10.80 8.51 4.26
CA LEU A 88 11.59 7.28 4.19
C LEU A 88 12.16 7.06 2.78
N ALA A 89 11.36 7.33 1.76
CA ALA A 89 11.80 7.15 0.38
C ALA A 89 12.93 8.11 -0.01
N ARG A 90 12.98 9.27 0.63
CA ARG A 90 14.09 10.19 0.40
C ARG A 90 15.40 9.69 1.01
N LYS A 91 15.32 8.81 2.01
CA LYS A 91 16.50 8.26 2.68
C LYS A 91 16.97 6.94 2.09
N GLY A 92 16.12 6.24 1.38
CA GLY A 92 16.47 4.95 0.80
C GLY A 92 15.28 4.27 0.19
N GLN A 93 15.49 3.02 -0.20
CA GLN A 93 14.45 2.23 -0.86
C GLN A 93 13.29 1.94 0.10
N VAL A 94 12.07 2.07 -0.41
CA VAL A 94 10.84 1.69 0.29
C VAL A 94 10.08 0.73 -0.61
N THR A 95 9.56 -0.35 -0.02
CA THR A 95 8.71 -1.29 -0.75
C THR A 95 7.34 -1.36 -0.07
N LEU A 96 6.30 -1.06 -0.83
CA LEU A 96 4.92 -1.12 -0.35
C LEU A 96 4.41 -2.55 -0.54
N LEU A 97 3.84 -3.12 0.52
CA LEU A 97 3.43 -4.52 0.56
C LEU A 97 1.92 -4.64 0.68
N CYS A 98 1.35 -5.54 -0.11
CA CYS A 98 -0.07 -5.85 -0.08
C CYS A 98 -0.28 -7.31 -0.45
N GLY A 99 -1.43 -7.87 -0.10
CA GLY A 99 -1.72 -9.28 -0.38
C GLY A 99 -2.30 -9.57 -1.75
N CYS A 100 -2.70 -8.54 -2.51
CA CYS A 100 -3.34 -8.74 -3.81
C CYS A 100 -2.41 -9.44 -4.80
N ALA A 101 -2.96 -10.41 -5.55
CA ALA A 101 -2.19 -11.09 -6.58
C ALA A 101 -2.02 -10.24 -7.83
N ASP A 102 -3.07 -9.50 -8.21
CA ASP A 102 -3.09 -8.69 -9.44
C ASP A 102 -2.69 -7.26 -9.12
N GLU A 103 -1.45 -6.90 -9.43
CA GLU A 103 -0.96 -5.55 -9.14
C GLU A 103 -1.64 -4.47 -9.99
N THR A 104 -2.23 -4.83 -11.13
CA THR A 104 -2.91 -3.85 -11.97
C THR A 104 -4.25 -3.42 -11.37
N HIS A 105 -4.76 -4.17 -10.41
CA HIS A 105 -6.03 -3.87 -9.74
C HIS A 105 -5.84 -3.97 -8.23
N CYS A 106 -4.79 -3.30 -7.73
CA CYS A 106 -4.47 -3.29 -6.31
C CYS A 106 -4.12 -1.88 -5.87
N HIS A 107 -4.53 -1.54 -4.65
CA HIS A 107 -4.27 -0.19 -4.12
C HIS A 107 -2.76 0.11 -4.00
N ARG A 108 -1.88 -0.90 -3.94
CA ARG A 108 -0.44 -0.64 -3.86
C ARG A 108 0.06 0.10 -5.11
N SER A 109 -0.48 -0.23 -6.27
CA SER A 109 -0.10 0.46 -7.51
C SER A 109 -0.65 1.88 -7.53
N LEU A 110 -1.88 2.07 -7.04
CA LEU A 110 -2.48 3.40 -6.93
C LEU A 110 -1.69 4.26 -5.97
N LEU A 111 -1.32 3.72 -4.82
CA LEU A 111 -0.55 4.47 -3.83
C LEU A 111 0.84 4.79 -4.34
N SER A 112 1.50 3.85 -4.99
CA SER A 112 2.82 4.08 -5.56
C SER A 112 2.80 5.25 -6.55
N ALA A 113 1.79 5.28 -7.43
CA ALA A 113 1.64 6.38 -8.38
C ALA A 113 1.36 7.70 -7.67
N TYR A 114 0.54 7.66 -6.63
CA TYR A 114 0.21 8.87 -5.84
C TYR A 114 1.45 9.46 -5.17
N LEU A 115 2.34 8.59 -4.68
CA LEU A 115 3.53 9.03 -3.95
C LEU A 115 4.62 9.62 -4.85
N ARG A 116 4.59 9.31 -6.12
CA ARG A 116 5.59 9.80 -7.08
C ARG A 116 5.37 11.22 -7.53
#